data_6ba35afdfe427355aeba31f1d8ebf343
#
_entry.id   6ba35afdfe427355aeba31f1d8ebf343
#
_cell.length_a   1.000
_cell.length_b   1.000
_cell.length_c   1.000
_cell.angle_alpha   90.00
_cell.angle_beta   90.00
_cell.angle_gamma   90.00
#
_symmetry.space_group_name_H-M   'P 1'
#
loop_
_entity.id
_entity.type
_entity.pdbx_description
1 polymer ?
#
loop_
_entity_poly.entity_id
_entity_poly.type
_entity_poly.pdbx_seq_one_letter_code
_entity_poly.pdbx_strand_id
1 'polypeptide(L)'
;MKKKIVIDILMFVLMLLEFSKAYMSPIWHELFGLLLVVLIIIHLILNKSYLKSINKGNYTIKRFIMLISNILFFLTFLLSVIFGILSSQELFKYFSIGTYGIQFLHKIFSYISLLLLGIHLGINFNSMFGKVRRKINNVVIIYVIDILIIFYGLYSLIKLEILKHVIGKYGFGLVDGNIVINIFRYFSVIMMFSIVINYFYKKYKGKNK
;
A
#
# COMPACT_ATOMS: atom_id res chain seq x y z
N MET A 1 -5.52 16.18 -14.20
CA MET A 1 -4.34 15.94 -13.34
C MET A 1 -4.66 16.11 -11.85
N LYS A 2 -5.31 17.19 -11.38
CA LYS A 2 -5.66 17.39 -9.96
C LYS A 2 -6.56 16.27 -9.39
N LYS A 3 -7.60 15.85 -10.12
CA LYS A 3 -8.54 14.80 -9.67
C LYS A 3 -7.86 13.45 -9.38
N LYS A 4 -6.89 13.02 -10.21
CA LYS A 4 -6.15 11.77 -9.99
C LYS A 4 -5.37 11.81 -8.67
N ILE A 5 -4.64 12.89 -8.41
CA ILE A 5 -3.84 13.04 -7.19
C ILE A 5 -4.73 13.01 -5.94
N VAL A 6 -5.91 13.64 -6.00
CA VAL A 6 -6.86 13.62 -4.86
C VAL A 6 -7.32 12.19 -4.57
N ILE A 7 -7.72 11.43 -5.61
CA ILE A 7 -8.12 10.03 -5.47
C ILE A 7 -6.97 9.19 -4.90
N ASP A 8 -5.74 9.35 -5.42
CA ASP A 8 -4.56 8.62 -4.94
C ASP A 8 -4.27 8.91 -3.46
N ILE A 9 -4.41 10.18 -3.02
CA ILE A 9 -4.24 10.57 -1.61
C ILE A 9 -5.34 9.97 -0.73
N LEU A 10 -6.60 10.03 -1.17
CA LEU A 10 -7.73 9.46 -0.43
C LEU A 10 -7.57 7.96 -0.25
N MET A 11 -7.21 7.22 -1.32
CA MET A 11 -6.92 5.79 -1.22
C MET A 11 -5.79 5.49 -0.25
N PHE A 12 -4.73 6.29 -0.29
CA PHE A 12 -3.59 6.12 0.61
C PHE A 12 -3.97 6.32 2.09
N VAL A 13 -4.77 7.36 2.38
CA VAL A 13 -5.26 7.63 3.74
C VAL A 13 -6.18 6.51 4.23
N LEU A 14 -7.13 6.06 3.39
CA LEU A 14 -8.02 4.95 3.74
C LEU A 14 -7.23 3.66 4.01
N MET A 15 -6.21 3.37 3.19
CA MET A 15 -5.35 2.21 3.39
C MET A 15 -4.66 2.24 4.76
N LEU A 16 -4.18 3.41 5.21
CA LEU A 16 -3.58 3.56 6.54
C LEU A 16 -4.60 3.36 7.67
N LEU A 17 -5.84 3.83 7.47
CA LEU A 17 -6.94 3.61 8.42
C LEU A 17 -7.31 2.13 8.50
N GLU A 18 -7.40 1.42 7.37
CA GLU A 18 -7.68 -0.02 7.33
C GLU A 18 -6.70 -0.85 8.17
N PHE A 19 -5.39 -0.53 8.10
CA PHE A 19 -4.38 -1.18 8.93
C PHE A 19 -4.45 -0.79 10.41
N SER A 20 -5.23 0.23 10.74
CA SER A 20 -5.49 0.66 12.13
C SER A 20 -6.76 0.05 12.72
N LYS A 21 -7.24 -1.09 12.18
CA LYS A 21 -8.48 -1.80 12.59
C LYS A 21 -8.60 -1.98 14.12
N ALA A 22 -7.50 -2.21 14.82
CA ALA A 22 -7.49 -2.42 16.27
C ALA A 22 -8.06 -1.24 17.09
N TYR A 23 -8.18 -0.08 16.47
CA TYR A 23 -8.66 1.17 17.08
C TYR A 23 -10.05 1.59 16.58
N MET A 24 -10.73 0.75 15.80
CA MET A 24 -12.06 1.05 15.27
C MET A 24 -12.99 -0.14 15.39
N SER A 25 -14.31 0.13 15.40
CA SER A 25 -15.31 -0.94 15.38
C SER A 25 -15.33 -1.67 14.02
N PRO A 26 -15.79 -2.94 13.98
CA PRO A 26 -15.86 -3.71 12.74
C PRO A 26 -16.60 -2.97 11.61
N ILE A 27 -17.70 -2.29 11.92
CA ILE A 27 -18.51 -1.56 10.93
C ILE A 27 -17.71 -0.47 10.20
N TRP A 28 -16.85 0.29 10.90
CA TRP A 28 -16.04 1.32 10.27
C TRP A 28 -14.96 0.75 9.37
N HIS A 29 -14.33 -0.35 9.78
CA HIS A 29 -13.36 -1.07 8.94
C HIS A 29 -14.04 -1.56 7.65
N GLU A 30 -15.23 -2.16 7.73
CA GLU A 30 -15.93 -2.65 6.55
C GLU A 30 -16.41 -1.51 5.63
N LEU A 31 -16.87 -0.37 6.19
CA LEU A 31 -17.27 0.81 5.42
C LEU A 31 -16.07 1.46 4.71
N PHE A 32 -14.94 1.61 5.38
CA PHE A 32 -13.74 2.18 4.77
C PHE A 32 -13.16 1.24 3.71
N GLY A 33 -13.19 -0.07 3.94
CA GLY A 33 -12.82 -1.08 2.95
C GLY A 33 -13.68 -0.99 1.70
N LEU A 34 -15.01 -0.87 1.84
CA LEU A 34 -15.94 -0.69 0.72
C LEU A 34 -15.66 0.62 -0.03
N LEU A 35 -15.45 1.73 0.69
CA LEU A 35 -15.10 3.02 0.10
C LEU A 35 -13.77 2.94 -0.66
N LEU A 36 -12.79 2.23 -0.12
CA LEU A 36 -11.50 2.00 -0.77
C LEU A 36 -11.68 1.23 -2.09
N VAL A 37 -12.53 0.20 -2.14
CA VAL A 37 -12.87 -0.53 -3.38
C VAL A 37 -13.46 0.40 -4.42
N VAL A 38 -14.42 1.26 -4.04
CA VAL A 38 -15.02 2.24 -4.94
C VAL A 38 -13.97 3.21 -5.50
N LEU A 39 -13.08 3.72 -4.65
CA LEU A 39 -12.01 4.63 -5.09
C LEU A 39 -11.00 3.93 -6.01
N ILE A 40 -10.70 2.65 -5.81
CA ILE A 40 -9.83 1.87 -6.71
C ILE A 40 -10.49 1.71 -8.07
N ILE A 41 -11.78 1.44 -8.15
CA ILE A 41 -12.51 1.39 -9.43
C ILE A 41 -12.40 2.74 -10.14
N ILE A 42 -12.62 3.85 -9.44
CA ILE A 42 -12.46 5.20 -10.00
C ILE A 42 -11.02 5.44 -10.46
N HIS A 43 -10.02 5.03 -9.66
CA HIS A 43 -8.60 5.12 -10.03
C HIS A 43 -8.29 4.37 -11.33
N LEU A 44 -8.79 3.15 -11.50
CA LEU A 44 -8.62 2.35 -12.72
C LEU A 44 -9.28 3.03 -13.93
N ILE A 45 -10.49 3.55 -13.78
CA ILE A 45 -11.20 4.29 -14.84
C ILE A 45 -10.40 5.54 -15.26
N LEU A 46 -9.90 6.31 -14.28
CA LEU A 46 -9.07 7.49 -14.55
C LEU A 46 -7.73 7.14 -15.21
N ASN A 47 -7.23 5.94 -15.03
CA ASN A 47 -5.99 5.45 -15.62
C ASN A 47 -6.20 4.48 -16.79
N LYS A 48 -7.39 4.48 -17.41
CA LYS A 48 -7.72 3.60 -18.56
C LYS A 48 -6.73 3.68 -19.72
N SER A 49 -6.09 4.82 -19.94
CA SER A 49 -5.06 4.97 -20.98
C SER A 49 -3.83 4.10 -20.71
N TYR A 50 -3.42 3.93 -19.44
CA TYR A 50 -2.38 3.01 -19.05
C TYR A 50 -2.82 1.56 -19.34
N LEU A 51 -4.02 1.17 -18.94
CA LEU A 51 -4.56 -0.18 -19.17
C LEU A 51 -4.59 -0.51 -20.67
N LYS A 52 -5.04 0.43 -21.51
CA LYS A 52 -5.04 0.27 -22.98
C LYS A 52 -3.64 0.18 -23.59
N SER A 53 -2.62 0.70 -22.89
CA SER A 53 -1.24 0.66 -23.38
C SER A 53 -0.52 -0.65 -23.04
N ILE A 54 -1.06 -1.48 -22.15
CA ILE A 54 -0.40 -2.73 -21.70
C ILE A 54 -0.03 -3.62 -22.90
N ASN A 55 -0.92 -3.78 -23.85
CA ASN A 55 -0.70 -4.64 -25.03
C ASN A 55 -0.05 -3.93 -26.23
N LYS A 56 0.50 -2.70 -26.05
CA LYS A 56 1.03 -1.90 -27.16
C LYS A 56 2.52 -1.60 -26.97
N GLY A 57 3.27 -1.66 -28.09
CA GLY A 57 4.68 -1.24 -28.14
C GLY A 57 5.65 -2.21 -27.45
N ASN A 58 6.94 -1.89 -27.53
CA ASN A 58 8.01 -2.74 -27.01
C ASN A 58 8.09 -2.67 -25.48
N TYR A 59 8.33 -3.83 -24.86
CA TYR A 59 8.51 -3.95 -23.42
C TYR A 59 9.96 -3.72 -23.04
N THR A 60 10.23 -2.59 -22.39
CA THR A 60 11.48 -2.41 -21.64
C THR A 60 11.38 -3.13 -20.30
N ILE A 61 12.53 -3.52 -19.73
CA ILE A 61 12.60 -4.17 -18.39
C ILE A 61 11.83 -3.35 -17.34
N LYS A 62 11.93 -2.03 -17.39
CA LYS A 62 11.18 -1.14 -16.48
C LYS A 62 9.68 -1.27 -16.61
N ARG A 63 9.19 -1.27 -17.83
CA ARG A 63 7.77 -1.39 -18.11
C ARG A 63 7.25 -2.75 -17.64
N PHE A 64 8.06 -3.79 -17.80
CA PHE A 64 7.76 -5.13 -17.32
C PHE A 64 7.71 -5.18 -15.78
N ILE A 65 8.70 -4.63 -15.07
CA ILE A 65 8.71 -4.56 -13.60
C ILE A 65 7.49 -3.79 -13.09
N MET A 66 7.17 -2.64 -13.70
CA MET A 66 5.99 -1.86 -13.34
C MET A 66 4.69 -2.65 -13.54
N LEU A 67 4.56 -3.37 -14.66
CA LEU A 67 3.38 -4.18 -14.94
C LEU A 67 3.22 -5.31 -13.93
N ILE A 68 4.28 -6.10 -13.69
CA ILE A 68 4.24 -7.21 -12.72
C ILE A 68 3.91 -6.70 -11.32
N SER A 69 4.55 -5.61 -10.87
CA SER A 69 4.25 -5.00 -9.57
C SER A 69 2.78 -4.58 -9.45
N ASN A 70 2.22 -3.97 -10.50
CA ASN A 70 0.82 -3.54 -10.49
C ASN A 70 -0.14 -4.73 -10.46
N ILE A 71 0.14 -5.79 -11.23
CA ILE A 71 -0.67 -7.02 -11.25
C ILE A 71 -0.63 -7.70 -9.89
N LEU A 72 0.56 -7.91 -9.32
CA LEU A 72 0.70 -8.55 -8.02
C LEU A 72 0.00 -7.77 -6.91
N PHE A 73 0.16 -6.44 -6.89
CA PHE A 73 -0.54 -5.59 -5.93
C PHE A 73 -2.06 -5.69 -6.08
N PHE A 74 -2.57 -5.59 -7.31
CA PHE A 74 -4.01 -5.68 -7.58
C PHE A 74 -4.59 -7.06 -7.17
N LEU A 75 -3.90 -8.15 -7.51
CA LEU A 75 -4.36 -9.50 -7.17
C LEU A 75 -4.38 -9.74 -5.66
N THR A 76 -3.33 -9.36 -4.94
CA THR A 76 -3.28 -9.54 -3.48
C THR A 76 -4.30 -8.66 -2.78
N PHE A 77 -4.52 -7.44 -3.26
CA PHE A 77 -5.57 -6.56 -2.76
C PHE A 77 -6.96 -7.18 -3.01
N LEU A 78 -7.24 -7.66 -4.23
CA LEU A 78 -8.51 -8.31 -4.58
C LEU A 78 -8.78 -9.53 -3.69
N LEU A 79 -7.79 -10.38 -3.47
CA LEU A 79 -7.90 -11.53 -2.56
C LEU A 79 -8.16 -11.07 -1.12
N SER A 80 -7.49 -10.00 -0.66
CA SER A 80 -7.77 -9.41 0.65
C SER A 80 -9.23 -8.96 0.76
N VAL A 81 -9.78 -8.30 -0.26
CA VAL A 81 -11.19 -7.86 -0.27
C VAL A 81 -12.15 -9.06 -0.25
N ILE A 82 -11.91 -10.08 -1.09
CA ILE A 82 -12.75 -11.29 -1.15
C ILE A 82 -12.78 -11.97 0.22
N PHE A 83 -11.63 -12.24 0.82
CA PHE A 83 -11.57 -12.86 2.14
C PHE A 83 -12.09 -11.93 3.24
N GLY A 84 -12.01 -10.60 3.07
CA GLY A 84 -12.61 -9.62 3.95
C GLY A 84 -14.13 -9.73 3.95
N ILE A 85 -14.77 -9.79 2.78
CA ILE A 85 -16.22 -9.98 2.64
C ILE A 85 -16.66 -11.32 3.27
N LEU A 86 -15.92 -12.40 2.97
CA LEU A 86 -16.21 -13.72 3.54
C LEU A 86 -15.96 -13.83 5.05
N SER A 87 -15.26 -12.88 5.66
CA SER A 87 -15.05 -12.77 7.11
C SER A 87 -15.79 -11.61 7.76
N SER A 88 -16.67 -10.94 7.03
CA SER A 88 -17.43 -9.78 7.50
C SER A 88 -18.27 -10.12 8.73
N GLN A 89 -18.32 -9.17 9.66
CA GLN A 89 -19.10 -9.29 10.89
C GLN A 89 -20.39 -8.45 10.87
N GLU A 90 -20.45 -7.45 9.99
CA GLU A 90 -21.53 -6.45 9.95
C GLU A 90 -22.19 -6.35 8.57
N LEU A 91 -21.56 -5.67 7.59
CA LEU A 91 -22.19 -5.31 6.33
C LEU A 91 -22.51 -6.52 5.44
N PHE A 92 -21.62 -7.48 5.39
CA PHE A 92 -21.74 -8.67 4.54
C PHE A 92 -21.95 -9.94 5.37
N LYS A 93 -22.51 -9.83 6.57
CA LYS A 93 -22.73 -10.93 7.51
C LYS A 93 -23.42 -12.14 6.87
N TYR A 94 -24.36 -11.91 5.96
CA TYR A 94 -25.07 -12.99 5.24
C TYR A 94 -24.19 -13.78 4.27
N PHE A 95 -23.10 -13.20 3.80
CA PHE A 95 -22.12 -13.86 2.93
C PHE A 95 -20.92 -14.39 3.72
N SER A 96 -20.87 -14.13 5.02
CA SER A 96 -19.76 -14.51 5.87
C SER A 96 -19.77 -16.02 6.11
N ILE A 97 -18.62 -16.66 5.86
CA ILE A 97 -18.38 -18.06 6.23
C ILE A 97 -17.83 -18.14 7.66
N GLY A 98 -17.30 -17.03 8.19
CA GLY A 98 -16.94 -16.86 9.60
C GLY A 98 -15.82 -17.76 10.13
N THR A 99 -15.10 -18.50 9.26
CA THR A 99 -14.04 -19.41 9.70
C THR A 99 -12.75 -18.68 10.02
N TYR A 100 -12.04 -19.17 11.01
CA TYR A 100 -10.71 -18.69 11.39
C TYR A 100 -9.73 -18.67 10.18
N GLY A 101 -9.77 -19.68 9.31
CA GLY A 101 -8.94 -19.75 8.13
C GLY A 101 -9.17 -18.61 7.14
N ILE A 102 -10.41 -18.15 6.96
CA ILE A 102 -10.75 -17.04 6.07
C ILE A 102 -10.22 -15.71 6.62
N GLN A 103 -10.42 -15.45 7.92
CA GLN A 103 -9.86 -14.27 8.58
C GLN A 103 -8.32 -14.25 8.50
N PHE A 104 -7.71 -15.40 8.61
CA PHE A 104 -6.28 -15.60 8.45
C PHE A 104 -5.79 -15.23 7.04
N LEU A 105 -6.47 -15.73 5.99
CA LEU A 105 -6.17 -15.40 4.60
C LEU A 105 -6.37 -13.91 4.31
N HIS A 106 -7.46 -13.31 4.80
CA HIS A 106 -7.66 -11.86 4.71
C HIS A 106 -6.45 -11.10 5.26
N LYS A 107 -5.97 -11.48 6.42
CA LYS A 107 -4.81 -10.86 7.08
C LYS A 107 -3.53 -11.01 6.27
N ILE A 108 -3.20 -12.23 5.82
CA ILE A 108 -2.01 -12.48 5.00
C ILE A 108 -2.01 -11.62 3.75
N PHE A 109 -3.09 -11.66 2.96
CA PHE A 109 -3.17 -10.91 1.71
C PHE A 109 -3.17 -9.40 1.93
N SER A 110 -3.75 -8.92 3.05
CA SER A 110 -3.67 -7.51 3.44
C SER A 110 -2.23 -7.07 3.68
N TYR A 111 -1.45 -7.82 4.46
CA TYR A 111 -0.05 -7.47 4.75
C TYR A 111 0.86 -7.62 3.52
N ILE A 112 0.62 -8.61 2.65
CA ILE A 112 1.32 -8.69 1.35
C ILE A 112 0.99 -7.45 0.50
N SER A 113 -0.29 -7.05 0.45
CA SER A 113 -0.72 -5.85 -0.28
C SER A 113 -0.08 -4.58 0.28
N LEU A 114 0.12 -4.47 1.61
CA LEU A 114 0.82 -3.36 2.23
C LEU A 114 2.25 -3.21 1.68
N LEU A 115 3.00 -4.31 1.64
CA LEU A 115 4.38 -4.30 1.13
C LEU A 115 4.42 -3.97 -0.36
N LEU A 116 3.50 -4.57 -1.14
CA LEU A 116 3.38 -4.30 -2.57
C LEU A 116 2.92 -2.87 -2.86
N LEU A 117 2.10 -2.26 -2.00
CA LEU A 117 1.78 -0.83 -2.06
C LEU A 117 3.04 0.03 -1.96
N GLY A 118 3.94 -0.28 -1.02
CA GLY A 118 5.23 0.41 -0.92
C GLY A 118 6.04 0.32 -2.21
N ILE A 119 6.09 -0.86 -2.85
CA ILE A 119 6.77 -1.07 -4.13
C ILE A 119 6.07 -0.28 -5.26
N HIS A 120 4.74 -0.37 -5.34
CA HIS A 120 3.93 0.36 -6.33
C HIS A 120 4.16 1.88 -6.23
N LEU A 121 4.13 2.44 -5.03
CA LEU A 121 4.41 3.86 -4.80
C LEU A 121 5.86 4.20 -5.12
N GLY A 122 6.82 3.32 -4.84
CA GLY A 122 8.23 3.54 -5.14
C GLY A 122 8.51 3.68 -6.63
N ILE A 123 7.91 2.83 -7.47
CA ILE A 123 8.01 2.90 -8.92
C ILE A 123 7.36 4.21 -9.45
N ASN A 124 6.23 4.61 -8.86
CA ASN A 124 5.47 5.80 -9.23
C ASN A 124 5.82 7.04 -8.40
N PHE A 125 6.86 7.00 -7.58
CA PHE A 125 7.21 7.99 -6.56
C PHE A 125 7.24 9.43 -7.08
N ASN A 126 7.79 9.65 -8.27
CA ASN A 126 7.91 10.99 -8.83
C ASN A 126 6.56 11.61 -9.25
N SER A 127 5.55 10.82 -9.53
CA SER A 127 4.21 11.33 -9.86
C SER A 127 3.50 11.85 -8.60
N MET A 128 3.66 11.19 -7.49
CA MET A 128 2.99 11.51 -6.23
C MET A 128 3.82 12.47 -5.35
N PHE A 129 5.05 12.12 -5.03
CA PHE A 129 5.90 12.88 -4.09
C PHE A 129 6.91 13.82 -4.76
N GLY A 130 7.16 13.68 -6.05
CA GLY A 130 8.18 14.49 -6.75
C GLY A 130 7.88 15.99 -6.74
N LYS A 131 6.61 16.40 -6.64
CA LYS A 131 6.24 17.81 -6.53
C LYS A 131 6.59 18.37 -5.15
N VAL A 132 6.36 17.60 -4.09
CA VAL A 132 6.70 17.99 -2.72
C VAL A 132 8.22 18.10 -2.57
N ARG A 133 8.96 17.10 -3.06
CA ARG A 133 10.43 17.12 -3.02
C ARG A 133 11.06 18.28 -3.79
N ARG A 134 10.48 18.67 -4.94
CA ARG A 134 10.98 19.82 -5.70
C ARG A 134 10.81 21.16 -5.00
N LYS A 135 9.92 21.26 -4.01
CA LYS A 135 9.78 22.45 -3.17
C LYS A 135 10.88 22.57 -2.09
N ILE A 136 11.55 21.47 -1.80
CA ILE A 136 12.66 21.44 -0.83
C ILE A 136 13.93 21.69 -1.62
N ASN A 137 14.45 22.93 -1.57
CA ASN A 137 15.65 23.34 -2.32
C ASN A 137 16.95 22.69 -1.82
N ASN A 138 16.94 22.09 -0.63
CA ASN A 138 18.14 21.50 -0.03
C ASN A 138 18.11 19.98 -0.15
N VAL A 139 19.02 19.44 -0.95
CA VAL A 139 19.16 17.99 -1.21
C VAL A 139 19.58 17.22 0.05
N VAL A 140 20.39 17.82 0.93
CA VAL A 140 20.83 17.19 2.18
C VAL A 140 19.65 16.96 3.10
N ILE A 141 18.75 17.94 3.22
CA ILE A 141 17.51 17.80 4.02
C ILE A 141 16.67 16.63 3.51
N ILE A 142 16.56 16.45 2.19
CA ILE A 142 15.82 15.34 1.60
C ILE A 142 16.44 14.01 2.01
N TYR A 143 17.77 13.87 1.93
CA TYR A 143 18.44 12.63 2.34
C TYR A 143 18.30 12.35 3.83
N VAL A 144 18.41 13.37 4.69
CA VAL A 144 18.21 13.21 6.14
C VAL A 144 16.80 12.71 6.44
N ILE A 145 15.77 13.31 5.82
CA ILE A 145 14.37 12.89 5.98
C ILE A 145 14.19 11.44 5.50
N ASP A 146 14.74 11.08 4.33
CA ASP A 146 14.65 9.72 3.80
C ASP A 146 15.30 8.70 4.74
N ILE A 147 16.47 9.01 5.30
CA ILE A 147 17.18 8.16 6.25
C ILE A 147 16.34 7.96 7.52
N LEU A 148 15.79 9.04 8.09
CA LEU A 148 14.93 8.98 9.28
C LEU A 148 13.70 8.12 9.02
N ILE A 149 13.04 8.27 7.87
CA ILE A 149 11.88 7.46 7.48
C ILE A 149 12.27 5.99 7.34
N ILE A 150 13.42 5.69 6.73
CA ILE A 150 13.90 4.31 6.57
C ILE A 150 14.15 3.66 7.92
N PHE A 151 14.87 4.32 8.84
CA PHE A 151 15.14 3.77 10.16
C PHE A 151 13.86 3.57 10.99
N TYR A 152 12.95 4.54 11.00
CA TYR A 152 11.68 4.41 11.70
C TYR A 152 10.78 3.35 11.04
N GLY A 153 10.84 3.20 9.71
CA GLY A 153 10.15 2.15 8.96
C GLY A 153 10.66 0.75 9.30
N LEU A 154 11.98 0.56 9.44
CA LEU A 154 12.58 -0.70 9.89
C LEU A 154 12.16 -1.04 11.31
N TYR A 155 12.24 -0.08 12.22
CA TYR A 155 11.74 -0.25 13.59
C TYR A 155 10.26 -0.65 13.60
N SER A 156 9.43 0.03 12.81
CA SER A 156 8.00 -0.23 12.73
C SER A 156 7.68 -1.58 12.09
N LEU A 157 8.43 -2.02 11.10
CA LEU A 157 8.29 -3.33 10.44
C LEU A 157 8.49 -4.47 11.46
N ILE A 158 9.48 -4.32 12.35
CA ILE A 158 9.77 -5.27 13.42
C ILE A 158 8.70 -5.19 14.53
N LYS A 159 8.39 -3.97 14.98
CA LYS A 159 7.45 -3.75 16.09
C LYS A 159 6.02 -4.22 15.75
N LEU A 160 5.58 -4.02 14.50
CA LEU A 160 4.28 -4.48 14.00
C LEU A 160 4.29 -5.95 13.56
N GLU A 161 5.43 -6.64 13.67
CA GLU A 161 5.59 -8.05 13.27
C GLU A 161 5.09 -8.35 11.85
N ILE A 162 5.19 -7.38 10.93
CA ILE A 162 4.60 -7.47 9.57
C ILE A 162 5.04 -8.74 8.85
N LEU A 163 6.32 -9.12 8.94
CA LEU A 163 6.83 -10.33 8.29
C LEU A 163 6.20 -11.60 8.85
N LYS A 164 5.92 -11.66 10.18
CA LYS A 164 5.21 -12.79 10.79
C LYS A 164 3.78 -12.92 10.24
N HIS A 165 3.09 -11.79 10.02
CA HIS A 165 1.77 -11.79 9.40
C HIS A 165 1.82 -12.26 7.95
N VAL A 166 2.81 -11.83 7.16
CA VAL A 166 2.98 -12.24 5.76
C VAL A 166 3.22 -13.74 5.62
N ILE A 167 4.04 -14.34 6.51
CA ILE A 167 4.33 -15.79 6.48
C ILE A 167 3.31 -16.63 7.24
N GLY A 168 2.22 -16.03 7.69
CA GLY A 168 1.15 -16.72 8.40
C GLY A 168 1.49 -17.16 9.83
N LYS A 169 2.58 -16.66 10.42
CA LYS A 169 2.83 -16.82 11.85
C LYS A 169 2.13 -15.69 12.59
N TYR A 170 1.19 -16.03 13.47
CA TYR A 170 0.53 -15.02 14.30
C TYR A 170 1.54 -14.34 15.21
N GLY A 171 1.83 -13.09 14.93
CA GLY A 171 2.34 -12.16 15.90
C GLY A 171 1.13 -11.50 16.57
N PHE A 172 1.03 -11.54 17.87
CA PHE A 172 0.21 -10.56 18.60
C PHE A 172 1.00 -9.25 18.52
N GLY A 173 0.86 -8.54 17.38
CA GLY A 173 1.40 -7.19 17.28
C GLY A 173 0.86 -6.41 18.47
N LEU A 174 1.74 -6.02 19.38
CA LEU A 174 1.34 -5.22 20.53
C LEU A 174 0.65 -3.98 20.00
N VAL A 175 -0.62 -3.81 20.34
CA VAL A 175 -1.37 -2.58 20.10
C VAL A 175 -0.90 -1.58 21.13
N ASP A 176 0.38 -1.16 20.99
CA ASP A 176 0.99 -0.18 21.87
C ASP A 176 0.72 1.24 21.31
N GLY A 177 0.21 2.10 22.13
CA GLY A 177 0.01 3.50 21.81
C GLY A 177 -1.41 3.80 21.34
N ASN A 178 -1.56 4.92 20.65
CA ASN A 178 -2.83 5.38 20.10
C ASN A 178 -2.87 5.17 18.58
N ILE A 179 -4.04 5.39 17.99
CA ILE A 179 -4.28 5.26 16.54
C ILE A 179 -3.29 6.09 15.70
N VAL A 180 -2.90 7.28 16.16
CA VAL A 180 -1.99 8.18 15.43
C VAL A 180 -0.61 7.56 15.31
N ILE A 181 -0.06 7.02 16.40
CA ILE A 181 1.24 6.33 16.39
C ILE A 181 1.19 5.12 15.45
N ASN A 182 0.08 4.37 15.45
CA ASN A 182 -0.09 3.21 14.59
C ASN A 182 -0.14 3.59 13.10
N ILE A 183 -0.87 4.65 12.76
CA ILE A 183 -0.90 5.22 11.41
C ILE A 183 0.51 5.62 10.96
N PHE A 184 1.28 6.31 11.82
CA PHE A 184 2.66 6.70 11.51
C PHE A 184 3.59 5.50 11.32
N ARG A 185 3.40 4.41 12.06
CA ARG A 185 4.16 3.16 11.87
C ARG A 185 3.88 2.55 10.50
N TYR A 186 2.62 2.37 10.10
CA TYR A 186 2.27 1.83 8.78
C TYR A 186 2.71 2.77 7.66
N PHE A 187 2.50 4.07 7.82
CA PHE A 187 3.00 5.09 6.89
C PHE A 187 4.52 4.96 6.67
N SER A 188 5.30 4.84 7.74
CA SER A 188 6.76 4.76 7.65
C SER A 188 7.23 3.47 6.97
N VAL A 189 6.55 2.33 7.19
CA VAL A 189 6.86 1.07 6.50
C VAL A 189 6.61 1.22 4.99
N ILE A 190 5.45 1.72 4.58
CA ILE A 190 5.12 1.94 3.17
C ILE A 190 6.14 2.89 2.53
N MET A 191 6.45 4.00 3.19
CA MET A 191 7.39 5.01 2.68
C MET A 191 8.82 4.49 2.62
N MET A 192 9.26 3.68 3.56
CA MET A 192 10.56 3.02 3.54
C MET A 192 10.71 2.19 2.26
N PHE A 193 9.78 1.26 1.99
CA PHE A 193 9.81 0.48 0.74
C PHE A 193 9.76 1.38 -0.49
N SER A 194 8.92 2.42 -0.46
CA SER A 194 8.76 3.36 -1.57
C SER A 194 10.05 4.12 -1.86
N ILE A 195 10.78 4.61 -0.86
CA ILE A 195 12.04 5.33 -1.01
C ILE A 195 13.13 4.40 -1.54
N VAL A 196 13.27 3.21 -0.96
CA VAL A 196 14.27 2.22 -1.36
C VAL A 196 14.06 1.79 -2.82
N ILE A 197 12.83 1.43 -3.18
CA ILE A 197 12.49 1.01 -4.56
C ILE A 197 12.71 2.16 -5.55
N ASN A 198 12.31 3.39 -5.21
CA ASN A 198 12.55 4.55 -6.07
C ASN A 198 14.03 4.81 -6.32
N TYR A 199 14.88 4.63 -5.30
CA TYR A 199 16.33 4.77 -5.43
C TYR A 199 16.90 3.74 -6.43
N PHE A 200 16.57 2.46 -6.27
CA PHE A 200 17.00 1.41 -7.20
C PHE A 200 16.44 1.61 -8.60
N TYR A 201 15.18 1.97 -8.73
CA TYR A 201 14.52 2.21 -10.01
C TYR A 201 15.13 3.38 -10.78
N LYS A 202 15.59 4.44 -10.09
CA LYS A 202 16.32 5.56 -10.70
C LYS A 202 17.74 5.17 -11.15
N LYS A 203 18.49 4.43 -10.29
CA LYS A 203 19.84 3.98 -10.62
C LYS A 203 19.86 3.12 -11.88
N TYR A 204 18.85 2.26 -12.05
CA TYR A 204 18.68 1.45 -13.25
C TYR A 204 18.40 2.31 -14.50
N LYS A 205 17.78 3.49 -14.34
CA LYS A 205 17.52 4.44 -15.43
C LYS A 205 18.80 5.07 -15.99
N GLY A 206 19.80 5.27 -15.16
CA GLY A 206 21.08 5.90 -15.56
C GLY A 206 22.03 5.00 -16.36
N LYS A 207 21.89 3.67 -16.24
CA LYS A 207 22.79 2.71 -16.91
C LYS A 207 22.40 2.36 -18.36
N ASN A 208 21.18 2.73 -18.79
CA ASN A 208 20.64 2.41 -20.12
C ASN A 208 20.48 3.68 -20.99
N LYS A 209 21.25 4.73 -20.72
CA LYS A 209 21.52 5.86 -21.61
C LYS A 209 22.95 5.76 -22.10
#